data_3437e51d054ee28ac90fd77ff94ad0b4
#
_entry.id   3437e51d054ee28ac90fd77ff94ad0b4
#
_cell.length_a   1.000
_cell.length_b   1.000
_cell.length_c   1.000
_cell.angle_alpha   90.00
_cell.angle_beta   90.00
_cell.angle_gamma   90.00
#
_symmetry.space_group_name_H-M   'P 1'
#
loop_
_entity.id
_entity.type
_entity.pdbx_description
1 polymer ?
#
loop_
_entity_poly.entity_id
_entity_poly.type
_entity_poly.pdbx_seq_one_letter_code
_entity_poly.pdbx_strand_id
1 'polypeptide(L)'
;MYNLVANKDAIISSMVTRAGKAVVKEGQSVRKGDVLVLGQSEIFEDSGELREILYFKADALVYGDVVYEIDIPLTEIEILSLKIADKYSDRMLLNTGQHKLNAILDRMQENGVIILNYELKIEKNEKNICFRAKIYAREQIGINTPAEEVAENEFE
;
A
#
# COMPACT_ATOMS: atom_id res chain seq x y z
N MET A 1 16.20 3.38 18.95
CA MET A 1 15.68 4.19 17.82
C MET A 1 14.75 3.35 16.96
N TYR A 2 13.58 3.83 16.71
CA TYR A 2 12.61 3.20 15.80
C TYR A 2 12.25 4.18 14.69
N ASN A 3 12.50 3.78 13.47
CA ASN A 3 12.12 4.56 12.30
C ASN A 3 10.72 4.16 11.82
N LEU A 4 10.03 5.07 11.17
CA LEU A 4 8.82 4.73 10.43
C LEU A 4 9.25 4.35 9.01
N VAL A 5 8.93 3.12 8.61
CA VAL A 5 9.37 2.52 7.35
C VAL A 5 8.16 2.18 6.50
N ALA A 6 8.24 2.43 5.20
CA ALA A 6 7.17 2.09 4.28
C ALA A 6 6.95 0.57 4.25
N ASN A 7 5.70 0.15 4.42
CA ASN A 7 5.31 -1.24 4.33
C ASN A 7 4.82 -1.64 2.94
N LYS A 8 4.75 -0.70 2.02
CA LYS A 8 4.30 -0.88 0.63
C LYS A 8 4.95 0.13 -0.29
N ASP A 9 4.99 -0.19 -1.57
CA ASP A 9 5.29 0.78 -2.61
C ASP A 9 4.12 1.75 -2.73
N ALA A 10 4.37 3.04 -2.70
CA ALA A 10 3.32 4.05 -2.73
C ALA A 10 3.86 5.40 -3.19
N ILE A 11 2.93 6.30 -3.50
CA ILE A 11 3.21 7.73 -3.64
C ILE A 11 2.62 8.43 -2.42
N ILE A 12 3.43 9.21 -1.72
CA ILE A 12 2.98 9.87 -0.50
C ILE A 12 1.90 10.91 -0.82
N SER A 13 0.73 10.71 -0.24
CA SER A 13 -0.44 11.58 -0.41
C SER A 13 -0.47 12.68 0.64
N SER A 14 -0.27 12.33 1.90
CA SER A 14 -0.24 13.28 3.00
C SER A 14 0.63 12.76 4.13
N MET A 15 1.14 13.68 4.93
CA MET A 15 2.07 13.34 5.99
C MET A 15 1.96 14.34 7.14
N VAL A 16 1.82 13.82 8.35
CA VAL A 16 1.88 14.62 9.59
C VAL A 16 2.88 13.94 10.52
N THR A 17 3.98 14.63 10.79
CA THR A 17 5.02 14.14 11.71
C THR A 17 4.81 14.74 13.08
N ARG A 18 4.65 13.91 14.10
CA ARG A 18 4.52 14.34 15.49
C ARG A 18 5.85 14.25 16.24
N ALA A 19 6.64 13.23 15.95
CA ALA A 19 7.96 13.04 16.53
C ALA A 19 8.88 12.36 15.53
N GLY A 20 10.04 12.95 15.30
CA GLY A 20 11.04 12.42 14.38
C GLY A 20 11.40 13.39 13.28
N LYS A 21 12.31 12.95 12.43
CA LYS A 21 12.78 13.71 11.27
C LYS A 21 12.26 13.08 9.99
N ALA A 22 11.34 13.76 9.33
CA ALA A 22 10.84 13.30 8.04
C ALA A 22 11.94 13.37 6.98
N VAL A 23 12.14 12.29 6.24
CA VAL A 23 13.13 12.20 5.16
C VAL A 23 12.50 12.07 3.78
N VAL A 24 11.18 12.09 3.73
CA VAL A 24 10.37 12.08 2.50
C VAL A 24 9.34 13.19 2.58
N LYS A 25 8.68 13.47 1.48
CA LYS A 25 7.65 14.53 1.39
C LYS A 25 6.48 14.09 0.52
N GLU A 26 5.37 14.83 0.61
CA GLU A 26 4.20 14.61 -0.25
C GLU A 26 4.57 14.62 -1.72
N GLY A 27 3.98 13.71 -2.47
CA GLY A 27 4.24 13.53 -3.89
C GLY A 27 5.42 12.64 -4.22
N GLN A 28 6.23 12.27 -3.25
CA GLN A 28 7.39 11.42 -3.45
C GLN A 28 6.98 9.95 -3.57
N SER A 29 7.60 9.24 -4.52
CA SER A 29 7.45 7.81 -4.66
C SER A 29 8.38 7.08 -3.69
N VAL A 30 7.84 6.14 -2.94
CA VAL A 30 8.59 5.31 -1.99
C VAL A 30 8.37 3.84 -2.28
N ARG A 31 9.35 3.03 -1.90
CA ARG A 31 9.29 1.58 -2.01
C ARG A 31 9.18 0.95 -0.62
N LYS A 32 8.62 -0.22 -0.56
CA LYS A 32 8.62 -1.03 0.66
C LYS A 32 10.02 -1.13 1.22
N GLY A 33 10.18 -0.79 2.49
CA GLY A 33 11.47 -0.76 3.16
C GLY A 33 12.13 0.61 3.26
N ASP A 34 11.67 1.59 2.49
CA ASP A 34 12.21 2.94 2.56
C ASP A 34 11.85 3.61 3.89
N VAL A 35 12.81 4.32 4.47
CA VAL A 35 12.58 5.10 5.68
C VAL A 35 11.76 6.35 5.34
N LEU A 36 10.69 6.55 6.06
CA LEU A 36 9.81 7.72 5.92
C LEU A 36 10.14 8.78 6.95
N VAL A 37 10.34 8.36 8.20
CA VAL A 37 10.65 9.25 9.33
C VAL A 37 11.70 8.58 10.20
N LEU A 38 12.77 9.30 10.47
CA LEU A 38 13.81 8.85 11.38
C LEU A 38 13.37 9.10 12.83
N GLY A 39 13.61 8.12 13.69
CA GLY A 39 13.36 8.21 15.14
C GLY A 39 14.43 9.00 15.85
N GLN A 40 14.68 10.21 15.39
CA GLN A 40 15.71 11.06 15.97
C GLN A 40 15.35 12.54 15.83
N SER A 41 15.93 13.35 16.71
CA SER A 41 15.88 14.80 16.66
C SER A 41 17.27 15.37 16.89
N GLU A 42 17.66 16.30 16.06
CA GLU A 42 18.92 17.01 16.18
C GLU A 42 18.72 18.29 16.99
N ILE A 43 19.57 18.49 17.99
CA ILE A 43 19.57 19.71 18.82
C ILE A 43 20.83 20.49 18.48
N PHE A 44 20.62 21.76 18.08
CA PHE A 44 21.70 22.67 17.72
C PHE A 44 21.93 23.72 18.80
N GLU A 45 23.14 24.17 18.91
CA GLU A 45 23.48 25.34 19.73
C GLU A 45 23.13 26.64 19.01
N ASP A 46 23.09 27.75 19.75
CA ASP A 46 22.84 29.08 19.18
C ASP A 46 23.83 29.46 18.06
N SER A 47 25.03 28.88 18.11
CA SER A 47 26.08 29.06 17.09
C SER A 47 25.78 28.29 15.78
N GLY A 48 24.76 27.42 15.76
CA GLY A 48 24.42 26.55 14.62
C GLY A 48 25.15 25.22 14.62
N GLU A 49 26.01 24.96 15.61
CA GLU A 49 26.69 23.67 15.73
C GLU A 49 25.79 22.63 16.35
N LEU A 50 25.92 21.36 15.88
CA LEU A 50 25.18 20.25 16.43
C LEU A 50 25.60 19.97 17.88
N ARG A 51 24.66 20.07 18.81
CA ARG A 51 24.89 19.81 20.23
C ARG A 51 24.73 18.33 20.58
N GLU A 52 23.59 17.74 20.20
CA GLU A 52 23.29 16.35 20.46
C GLU A 52 22.22 15.83 19.51
N ILE A 53 22.13 14.50 19.40
CA ILE A 53 21.06 13.81 18.69
C ILE A 53 20.29 12.99 19.72
N LEU A 54 18.98 13.22 19.80
CA LEU A 54 18.07 12.41 20.62
C LEU A 54 17.48 11.31 19.77
N TYR A 55 17.46 10.09 20.30
CA TYR A 55 16.91 8.91 19.66
C TYR A 55 15.63 8.46 20.37
N PHE A 56 14.61 8.16 19.61
CA PHE A 56 13.31 7.76 20.14
C PHE A 56 12.55 6.94 19.08
N LYS A 57 11.28 6.71 19.32
CA LYS A 57 10.38 6.07 18.37
C LYS A 57 9.72 7.15 17.49
N ALA A 58 9.89 7.05 16.19
CA ALA A 58 9.22 7.95 15.25
C ALA A 58 7.70 7.84 15.40
N ASP A 59 7.02 8.99 15.36
CA ASP A 59 5.56 9.07 15.39
C ASP A 59 5.10 9.99 14.27
N ALA A 60 4.47 9.40 13.28
CA ALA A 60 3.94 10.13 12.13
C ALA A 60 2.77 9.39 11.53
N LEU A 61 1.86 10.15 10.94
CA LEU A 61 0.77 9.62 10.17
C LEU A 61 1.05 9.88 8.70
N VAL A 62 1.24 8.82 7.93
CA VAL A 62 1.59 8.90 6.51
C VAL A 62 0.56 8.14 5.71
N TYR A 63 -0.07 8.82 4.77
CA TYR A 63 -0.98 8.20 3.80
C TYR A 63 -0.30 8.12 2.45
N GLY A 64 -0.44 6.98 1.81
CA GLY A 64 0.11 6.73 0.47
C GLY A 64 -0.95 6.26 -0.50
N ASP A 65 -0.76 6.62 -1.76
CA ASP A 65 -1.56 6.12 -2.86
C ASP A 65 -0.88 4.86 -3.40
N VAL A 66 -1.63 3.76 -3.37
CA VAL A 66 -1.17 2.42 -3.71
C VAL A 66 -2.02 1.86 -4.84
N VAL A 67 -1.40 1.17 -5.78
CA VAL A 67 -2.09 0.49 -6.87
C VAL A 67 -2.02 -1.02 -6.63
N TYR A 68 -3.19 -1.65 -6.57
CA TYR A 68 -3.30 -3.10 -6.46
C TYR A 68 -3.71 -3.68 -7.80
N GLU A 69 -3.02 -4.70 -8.25
CA GLU A 69 -3.41 -5.50 -9.41
C GLU A 69 -3.73 -6.91 -8.91
N ILE A 70 -4.97 -7.33 -9.12
CA ILE A 70 -5.48 -8.59 -8.57
C ILE A 70 -6.09 -9.41 -9.69
N ASP A 71 -5.73 -10.68 -9.75
CA ASP A 71 -6.39 -11.65 -10.61
C ASP A 71 -7.49 -12.36 -9.80
N ILE A 72 -8.71 -12.33 -10.33
CA ILE A 72 -9.87 -12.95 -9.69
C ILE A 72 -10.32 -14.12 -10.57
N PRO A 73 -10.02 -15.37 -10.19
CA PRO A 73 -10.42 -16.52 -10.98
C PRO A 73 -11.89 -16.85 -10.77
N LEU A 74 -12.53 -17.40 -11.80
CA LEU A 74 -13.81 -18.07 -11.64
C LEU A 74 -13.60 -19.45 -11.04
N THR A 75 -14.48 -19.83 -10.12
CA THR A 75 -14.49 -21.19 -9.59
C THR A 75 -15.05 -22.17 -10.63
N GLU A 76 -14.74 -23.45 -10.48
CA GLU A 76 -15.28 -24.50 -11.36
C GLU A 76 -16.82 -24.53 -11.37
N ILE A 77 -17.43 -24.30 -10.20
CA ILE A 77 -18.89 -24.25 -10.07
C ILE A 77 -19.45 -23.05 -10.86
N GLU A 78 -18.81 -21.89 -10.80
CA GLU A 78 -19.24 -20.71 -11.54
C GLU A 78 -19.12 -20.92 -13.04
N ILE A 79 -18.04 -21.54 -13.51
CA ILE A 79 -17.85 -21.88 -14.93
C ILE A 79 -18.94 -22.84 -15.40
N LEU A 80 -19.24 -23.87 -14.61
CA LEU A 80 -20.27 -24.82 -14.91
C LEU A 80 -21.66 -24.19 -14.98
N SER A 81 -21.98 -23.32 -14.02
CA SER A 81 -23.23 -22.57 -13.97
C SER A 81 -23.43 -21.70 -15.20
N LEU A 82 -22.37 -21.01 -15.65
CA LEU A 82 -22.40 -20.20 -16.86
C LEU A 82 -22.60 -21.04 -18.12
N LYS A 83 -22.01 -22.25 -18.19
CA LYS A 83 -22.18 -23.18 -19.31
C LYS A 83 -23.61 -23.73 -19.36
N ILE A 84 -24.20 -24.06 -18.22
CA ILE A 84 -25.58 -24.59 -18.13
C ILE A 84 -26.59 -23.52 -18.56
N ALA A 85 -26.34 -22.26 -18.27
CA ALA A 85 -27.20 -21.13 -18.65
C ALA A 85 -27.26 -20.87 -20.16
N ASP A 86 -26.41 -21.54 -20.94
CA ASP A 86 -26.32 -21.48 -22.42
C ASP A 86 -26.29 -20.06 -23.01
N LYS A 87 -25.93 -19.07 -22.21
CA LYS A 87 -25.77 -17.69 -22.61
C LYS A 87 -24.53 -17.07 -21.96
N TYR A 88 -23.44 -17.38 -22.54
CA TYR A 88 -22.13 -16.89 -22.17
C TYR A 88 -21.94 -15.48 -22.70
N SER A 89 -22.56 -14.48 -22.08
CA SER A 89 -22.38 -13.12 -22.49
C SER A 89 -21.33 -12.44 -21.62
N ASP A 90 -20.58 -11.49 -22.21
CA ASP A 90 -19.63 -10.68 -21.48
C ASP A 90 -20.29 -9.90 -20.34
N ARG A 91 -21.57 -9.55 -20.53
CA ARG A 91 -22.35 -8.88 -19.50
C ARG A 91 -22.53 -9.75 -18.23
N MET A 92 -22.83 -11.02 -18.40
CA MET A 92 -22.98 -11.94 -17.27
C MET A 92 -21.63 -12.15 -16.56
N LEU A 93 -20.56 -12.27 -17.33
CA LEU A 93 -19.22 -12.38 -16.79
C LEU A 93 -18.83 -11.13 -16.01
N LEU A 94 -19.08 -9.94 -16.57
CA LEU A 94 -18.80 -8.69 -15.88
C LEU A 94 -19.59 -8.57 -14.58
N ASN A 95 -20.85 -8.98 -14.57
CA ASN A 95 -21.66 -8.96 -13.35
C ASN A 95 -21.07 -9.87 -12.27
N THR A 96 -20.63 -11.06 -12.65
CA THR A 96 -19.99 -12.01 -11.74
C THR A 96 -18.68 -11.46 -11.20
N GLY A 97 -17.84 -10.90 -12.08
CA GLY A 97 -16.57 -10.28 -11.69
C GLY A 97 -16.77 -9.07 -10.80
N GLN A 98 -17.75 -8.24 -11.12
CA GLN A 98 -18.07 -7.06 -10.31
C GLN A 98 -18.55 -7.45 -8.91
N HIS A 99 -19.36 -8.50 -8.81
CA HIS A 99 -19.82 -9.01 -7.51
C HIS A 99 -18.65 -9.50 -6.65
N LYS A 100 -17.72 -10.24 -7.26
CA LYS A 100 -16.52 -10.71 -6.56
C LYS A 100 -15.61 -9.55 -6.15
N LEU A 101 -15.44 -8.57 -7.04
CA LEU A 101 -14.64 -7.38 -6.75
C LEU A 101 -15.25 -6.57 -5.61
N ASN A 102 -16.56 -6.40 -5.59
CA ASN A 102 -17.24 -5.66 -4.53
C ASN A 102 -16.93 -6.25 -3.14
N ALA A 103 -16.89 -7.57 -3.01
CA ALA A 103 -16.53 -8.22 -1.75
C ALA A 103 -15.10 -7.87 -1.33
N ILE A 104 -14.18 -7.77 -2.27
CA ILE A 104 -12.78 -7.38 -2.01
C ILE A 104 -12.71 -5.91 -1.60
N LEU A 105 -13.40 -5.02 -2.33
CA LEU A 105 -13.43 -3.60 -2.02
C LEU A 105 -14.02 -3.33 -0.62
N ASP A 106 -15.11 -4.02 -0.28
CA ASP A 106 -15.74 -3.90 1.04
C ASP A 106 -14.76 -4.30 2.15
N ARG A 107 -14.03 -5.37 1.96
CA ARG A 107 -13.03 -5.83 2.94
C ARG A 107 -11.88 -4.82 3.08
N MET A 108 -11.44 -4.25 1.97
CA MET A 108 -10.40 -3.20 2.01
C MET A 108 -10.90 -1.98 2.79
N GLN A 109 -12.12 -1.54 2.55
CA GLN A 109 -12.72 -0.41 3.25
C GLN A 109 -12.90 -0.67 4.74
N GLU A 110 -13.27 -1.90 5.12
CA GLU A 110 -13.35 -2.31 6.53
C GLU A 110 -11.99 -2.22 7.22
N ASN A 111 -10.90 -2.40 6.49
CA ASN A 111 -9.53 -2.29 6.98
C ASN A 111 -8.98 -0.86 6.91
N GLY A 112 -9.80 0.13 6.63
CA GLY A 112 -9.41 1.54 6.62
C GLY A 112 -8.83 2.04 5.30
N VAL A 113 -8.91 1.26 4.24
CA VAL A 113 -8.44 1.65 2.91
C VAL A 113 -9.50 2.50 2.23
N ILE A 114 -9.09 3.62 1.66
CA ILE A 114 -9.96 4.49 0.86
C ILE A 114 -9.81 4.11 -0.59
N ILE A 115 -10.90 3.68 -1.23
CA ILE A 115 -10.91 3.32 -2.64
C ILE A 115 -11.09 4.59 -3.47
N LEU A 116 -10.09 4.93 -4.26
CA LEU A 116 -10.14 6.11 -5.12
C LEU A 116 -10.79 5.81 -6.47
N ASN A 117 -10.43 4.68 -7.05
CA ASN A 117 -10.95 4.23 -8.33
C ASN A 117 -10.62 2.75 -8.53
N TYR A 118 -11.27 2.11 -9.49
CA TYR A 118 -10.93 0.76 -9.89
C TYR A 118 -11.30 0.51 -11.35
N GLU A 119 -10.65 -0.48 -11.94
CA GLU A 119 -10.91 -0.98 -13.28
C GLU A 119 -11.04 -2.49 -13.22
N LEU A 120 -11.99 -3.05 -13.98
CA LEU A 120 -12.20 -4.49 -14.08
C LEU A 120 -12.15 -4.91 -15.53
N LYS A 121 -11.29 -5.88 -15.84
CA LYS A 121 -11.15 -6.45 -17.19
C LYS A 121 -11.37 -7.95 -17.14
N ILE A 122 -11.96 -8.47 -18.20
CA ILE A 122 -12.11 -9.92 -18.40
C ILE A 122 -10.97 -10.39 -19.28
N GLU A 123 -10.24 -11.38 -18.81
CA GLU A 123 -9.24 -12.09 -19.61
C GLU A 123 -9.75 -13.49 -19.93
N LYS A 124 -9.95 -13.76 -21.22
CA LYS A 124 -10.36 -15.05 -21.73
C LYS A 124 -9.20 -15.70 -22.48
N ASN A 125 -8.89 -16.92 -22.13
CA ASN A 125 -8.10 -17.79 -22.99
C ASN A 125 -8.89 -19.07 -23.24
N GLU A 126 -8.38 -19.98 -24.08
CA GLU A 126 -9.13 -21.17 -24.52
C GLU A 126 -9.59 -22.07 -23.36
N LYS A 127 -8.96 -21.99 -22.19
CA LYS A 127 -9.20 -22.90 -21.07
C LYS A 127 -9.66 -22.22 -19.78
N ASN A 128 -9.41 -20.90 -19.65
CA ASN A 128 -9.66 -20.19 -18.40
C ASN A 128 -10.29 -18.83 -18.64
N ILE A 129 -11.15 -18.43 -17.71
CA ILE A 129 -11.67 -17.07 -17.62
C ILE A 129 -11.19 -16.53 -16.30
N CYS A 130 -10.58 -15.38 -16.35
CA CYS A 130 -10.06 -14.68 -15.21
C CYS A 130 -10.44 -13.19 -15.31
N PHE A 131 -10.69 -12.58 -14.19
CA PHE A 131 -10.86 -11.14 -14.12
C PHE A 131 -9.57 -10.52 -13.61
N ARG A 132 -9.19 -9.41 -14.20
CA ARG A 132 -8.09 -8.61 -13.70
C ARG A 132 -8.64 -7.28 -13.20
N ALA A 133 -8.44 -7.02 -11.92
CA ALA A 133 -8.86 -5.78 -11.28
C ALA A 133 -7.63 -4.94 -10.97
N LYS A 134 -7.74 -3.65 -11.26
CA LYS A 134 -6.75 -2.65 -10.86
C LYS A 134 -7.44 -1.67 -9.93
N ILE A 135 -6.94 -1.57 -8.73
CA ILE A 135 -7.56 -0.77 -7.66
C ILE A 135 -6.59 0.33 -7.26
N TYR A 136 -7.08 1.57 -7.33
CA TYR A 136 -6.36 2.75 -6.88
C TYR A 136 -6.85 3.07 -5.48
N ALA A 137 -5.97 3.00 -4.51
CA ALA A 137 -6.33 3.10 -3.10
C ALA A 137 -5.45 4.11 -2.37
N ARG A 138 -5.99 4.67 -1.31
CA ARG A 138 -5.25 5.52 -0.37
C ARG A 138 -5.35 4.89 1.00
N GLU A 139 -4.22 4.68 1.63
CA GLU A 139 -4.16 4.04 2.92
C GLU A 139 -2.99 4.53 3.75
N GLN A 140 -3.06 4.29 5.03
CA GLN A 140 -1.95 4.58 5.92
C GLN A 140 -0.82 3.60 5.61
N ILE A 141 0.36 4.14 5.34
CA ILE A 141 1.58 3.37 5.10
C ILE A 141 2.58 3.67 6.23
N GLY A 142 3.36 2.68 6.55
CA GLY A 142 4.42 2.85 7.53
C GLY A 142 4.21 1.97 8.76
N ILE A 143 5.29 1.34 9.15
CA ILE A 143 5.39 0.58 10.38
C ILE A 143 6.65 1.01 11.12
N ASN A 144 6.57 1.07 12.45
CA ASN A 144 7.73 1.35 13.26
C ASN A 144 8.66 0.13 13.25
N THR A 145 9.87 0.34 12.77
CA THR A 145 10.88 -0.69 12.61
C THR A 145 12.13 -0.27 13.37
N PRO A 146 12.73 -1.17 14.18
CA PRO A 146 14.00 -0.86 14.83
C PRO A 146 15.02 -0.46 13.76
N ALA A 147 15.76 0.60 14.03
CA ALA A 147 16.89 0.95 13.20
C ALA A 147 17.90 -0.19 13.30
N GLU A 148 18.28 -0.75 12.15
CA GLU A 148 19.23 -1.86 12.12
C GLU A 148 20.58 -1.41 12.65
N GLU A 149 21.24 -2.27 13.42
CA GLU A 149 22.60 -2.03 13.93
C GLU A 149 23.67 -2.05 12.83
N VAL A 150 23.24 -2.09 11.57
CA VAL A 150 24.13 -2.13 10.39
C VAL A 150 25.07 -0.93 10.33
N ALA A 151 24.67 0.19 10.91
CA ALA A 151 25.49 1.39 10.92
C ALA A 151 26.78 1.26 11.76
N GLU A 152 26.81 0.38 12.76
CA GLU A 152 28.01 0.15 13.58
C GLU A 152 29.07 -0.67 12.83
N ASN A 153 28.65 -1.54 11.92
CA ASN A 153 29.56 -2.39 11.16
C ASN A 153 30.16 -1.71 9.92
N GLU A 154 29.56 -0.62 9.46
CA GLU A 154 30.10 0.12 8.31
C GLU A 154 31.24 1.09 8.69
N PHE A 155 31.47 1.32 9.97
CA PHE A 155 32.49 2.23 10.47
C PHE A 155 33.71 1.49 11.11
N GLU A 156 33.69 0.20 11.12
CA GLU A 156 34.87 -0.63 11.46
C GLU A 156 35.60 -1.03 10.16
#